data_79f7367b919131cf4f37ee162fd5951b
#
_entry.id   79f7367b919131cf4f37ee162fd5951b
#
_cell.length_a   1.000
_cell.length_b   1.000
_cell.length_c   1.000
_cell.angle_alpha   90.00
_cell.angle_beta   90.00
_cell.angle_gamma   90.00
#
_symmetry.space_group_name_H-M   'P 1'
#
loop_
_entity.id
_entity.type
_entity.pdbx_description
1 polymer ?
#
loop_
_entity_poly.entity_id
_entity_poly.type
_entity_poly.pdbx_seq_one_letter_code
_entity_poly.pdbx_strand_id
1 'polypeptide(L)'
;MILMVYILTLIGTIALIFFSVDWTIELYKWQSRIHIGRWTDRKAWQQAVEKKARQWLYKSPTVQITDQDRLVLWDMLKGNYRSTTIQSWQDAGLLLSLPEQDAQEYVKRHPSLFIKENWQIDQSLLAYVLKKKDALYMETEKEIKEHFISYQQTEQTIPYRKTLPHIRFVDTIGLVCPFLHQCDFSDLAIRQIEEYDHCLWEEVFPPHAYDLASHKPLGVFDWARGWGWYVLGLIETADLPGNKKRILNLSNHLLPFQKADGGFSCLVFNPNERFESSGSALFGLLFVHAYRVSGDERYLNAAIKIEKALMKLPVEMAR
;
A
#
# COMPACT_ATOMS: atom_id res chain seq x y z
N MET A 1 -50.97 -11.34 -25.82
CA MET A 1 -49.86 -12.21 -26.28
C MET A 1 -48.71 -11.42 -26.90
N ILE A 2 -48.92 -10.64 -27.92
CA ILE A 2 -47.88 -9.83 -28.63
C ILE A 2 -47.12 -8.90 -27.67
N LEU A 3 -47.81 -8.09 -26.86
CA LEU A 3 -47.18 -7.17 -25.89
C LEU A 3 -46.27 -7.90 -24.87
N MET A 4 -46.70 -9.05 -24.41
CA MET A 4 -45.90 -9.88 -23.46
C MET A 4 -44.63 -10.38 -24.13
N VAL A 5 -44.65 -10.76 -25.40
CA VAL A 5 -43.47 -11.14 -26.16
C VAL A 5 -42.49 -9.98 -26.28
N TYR A 6 -42.97 -8.77 -26.61
CA TYR A 6 -42.09 -7.59 -26.67
C TYR A 6 -41.45 -7.25 -25.33
N ILE A 7 -42.20 -7.33 -24.22
CA ILE A 7 -41.66 -7.09 -22.87
C ILE A 7 -40.58 -8.12 -22.52
N LEU A 8 -40.83 -9.40 -22.75
CA LEU A 8 -39.86 -10.45 -22.49
C LEU A 8 -38.60 -10.33 -23.36
N THR A 9 -38.79 -9.96 -24.65
CA THR A 9 -37.64 -9.71 -25.53
C THR A 9 -36.81 -8.53 -25.04
N LEU A 10 -37.46 -7.43 -24.62
CA LEU A 10 -36.75 -6.26 -24.08
C LEU A 10 -35.95 -6.62 -22.82
N ILE A 11 -36.58 -7.32 -21.86
CA ILE A 11 -35.93 -7.74 -20.64
C ILE A 11 -34.73 -8.68 -20.96
N GLY A 12 -34.94 -9.64 -21.86
CA GLY A 12 -33.86 -10.57 -22.28
C GLY A 12 -32.71 -9.85 -22.96
N THR A 13 -32.99 -8.84 -23.79
CA THR A 13 -31.97 -8.03 -24.45
C THR A 13 -31.17 -7.21 -23.43
N ILE A 14 -31.83 -6.58 -22.47
CA ILE A 14 -31.16 -5.83 -21.38
C ILE A 14 -30.27 -6.77 -20.56
N ALA A 15 -30.79 -7.92 -20.16
CA ALA A 15 -30.00 -8.90 -19.40
C ALA A 15 -28.76 -9.39 -20.19
N LEU A 16 -28.93 -9.63 -21.50
CA LEU A 16 -27.83 -10.03 -22.38
C LEU A 16 -26.75 -8.96 -22.49
N ILE A 17 -27.12 -7.67 -22.56
CA ILE A 17 -26.18 -6.55 -22.58
C ILE A 17 -25.36 -6.53 -21.29
N PHE A 18 -26.00 -6.59 -20.12
CA PHE A 18 -25.32 -6.61 -18.82
C PHE A 18 -24.34 -7.80 -18.71
N PHE A 19 -24.81 -8.98 -19.06
CA PHE A 19 -23.98 -10.19 -19.05
C PHE A 19 -22.78 -10.07 -20.00
N SER A 20 -22.99 -9.51 -21.19
CA SER A 20 -21.91 -9.34 -22.19
C SER A 20 -20.84 -8.37 -21.73
N VAL A 21 -21.24 -7.29 -21.04
CA VAL A 21 -20.28 -6.32 -20.46
C VAL A 21 -19.46 -6.98 -19.35
N ASP A 22 -20.11 -7.66 -18.40
CA ASP A 22 -19.42 -8.36 -17.31
C ASP A 22 -18.44 -9.41 -17.86
N TRP A 23 -18.87 -10.21 -18.85
CA TRP A 23 -18.05 -11.21 -19.51
C TRP A 23 -16.85 -10.60 -20.25
N THR A 24 -17.05 -9.48 -20.94
CA THR A 24 -15.99 -8.77 -21.66
C THR A 24 -14.92 -8.25 -20.69
N ILE A 25 -15.35 -7.71 -19.55
CA ILE A 25 -14.42 -7.25 -18.49
C ILE A 25 -13.62 -8.43 -17.93
N GLU A 26 -14.25 -9.55 -17.64
CA GLU A 26 -13.56 -10.75 -17.15
C GLU A 26 -12.59 -11.33 -18.19
N LEU A 27 -12.98 -11.39 -19.46
CA LEU A 27 -12.06 -11.78 -20.53
C LEU A 27 -10.87 -10.84 -20.65
N TYR A 28 -11.08 -9.53 -20.55
CA TYR A 28 -10.00 -8.55 -20.56
C TYR A 28 -9.04 -8.73 -19.37
N LYS A 29 -9.57 -8.92 -18.17
CA LYS A 29 -8.79 -9.24 -16.98
C LYS A 29 -7.98 -10.53 -17.18
N TRP A 30 -8.62 -11.58 -17.68
CA TRP A 30 -7.99 -12.86 -17.95
C TRP A 30 -6.87 -12.74 -18.99
N GLN A 31 -7.11 -12.04 -20.11
CA GLN A 31 -6.13 -11.81 -21.15
C GLN A 31 -4.94 -10.98 -20.65
N SER A 32 -5.18 -9.98 -19.81
CA SER A 32 -4.11 -9.19 -19.18
C SER A 32 -3.21 -10.04 -18.28
N ARG A 33 -3.77 -11.05 -17.60
CA ARG A 33 -3.01 -11.99 -16.76
C ARG A 33 -2.13 -12.93 -17.55
N ILE A 34 -2.55 -13.37 -18.73
CA ILE A 34 -1.81 -14.33 -19.57
C ILE A 34 -0.54 -13.70 -20.14
N HIS A 35 -0.56 -12.43 -20.48
CA HIS A 35 0.55 -11.73 -21.12
C HIS A 35 1.64 -11.27 -20.16
N ILE A 36 1.44 -11.38 -18.85
CA ILE A 36 2.31 -10.83 -17.84
C ILE A 36 2.58 -11.92 -16.79
N GLY A 37 3.58 -12.74 -16.99
CA GLY A 37 3.92 -13.68 -15.93
C GLY A 37 4.98 -14.69 -16.34
N ARG A 38 5.75 -15.12 -15.35
CA ARG A 38 6.87 -16.06 -15.43
C ARG A 38 8.10 -15.47 -16.11
N TRP A 39 8.63 -14.44 -15.50
CA TRP A 39 9.89 -13.87 -15.87
C TRP A 39 11.03 -14.78 -15.41
N THR A 40 11.98 -15.03 -16.29
CA THR A 40 13.23 -15.75 -16.00
C THR A 40 14.41 -14.81 -15.90
N ASP A 41 14.32 -13.66 -16.57
CA ASP A 41 15.34 -12.61 -16.54
C ASP A 41 14.92 -11.49 -15.58
N ARG A 42 15.74 -11.24 -14.56
CA ARG A 42 15.51 -10.23 -13.51
C ARG A 42 15.46 -8.83 -14.08
N LYS A 43 16.38 -8.50 -15.01
CA LYS A 43 16.46 -7.14 -15.58
C LYS A 43 15.26 -6.84 -16.46
N ALA A 44 14.83 -7.80 -17.27
CA ALA A 44 13.64 -7.66 -18.10
C ALA A 44 12.38 -7.51 -17.24
N TRP A 45 12.26 -8.27 -16.13
CA TRP A 45 11.19 -8.13 -15.17
C TRP A 45 11.16 -6.73 -14.53
N GLN A 46 12.29 -6.25 -14.02
CA GLN A 46 12.41 -4.92 -13.44
C GLN A 46 11.99 -3.84 -14.44
N GLN A 47 12.48 -3.88 -15.68
CA GLN A 47 12.08 -2.93 -16.72
C GLN A 47 10.58 -2.96 -17.03
N ALA A 48 9.96 -4.14 -17.02
CA ALA A 48 8.52 -4.27 -17.21
C ALA A 48 7.72 -3.68 -16.06
N VAL A 49 8.16 -3.89 -14.81
CA VAL A 49 7.55 -3.30 -13.61
C VAL A 49 7.65 -1.77 -13.64
N GLU A 50 8.84 -1.23 -13.91
CA GLU A 50 9.06 0.23 -14.02
C GLU A 50 8.23 0.85 -15.16
N LYS A 51 8.18 0.21 -16.32
CA LYS A 51 7.33 0.66 -17.43
C LYS A 51 5.86 0.71 -17.03
N LYS A 52 5.38 -0.31 -16.31
CA LYS A 52 3.99 -0.36 -15.81
C LYS A 52 3.75 0.70 -14.75
N ALA A 53 4.68 0.91 -13.82
CA ALA A 53 4.60 1.96 -12.81
C ALA A 53 4.46 3.35 -13.44
N ARG A 54 5.30 3.68 -14.43
CA ARG A 54 5.18 4.94 -15.19
C ARG A 54 3.84 5.05 -15.91
N GLN A 55 3.36 3.95 -16.51
CA GLN A 55 2.05 3.96 -17.17
C GLN A 55 0.93 4.34 -16.21
N TRP A 56 0.94 3.78 -15.00
CA TRP A 56 -0.09 4.08 -13.99
C TRP A 56 0.06 5.50 -13.42
N LEU A 57 1.28 5.97 -13.21
CA LEU A 57 1.55 7.31 -12.74
C LEU A 57 1.03 8.39 -13.71
N TYR A 58 1.14 8.16 -15.01
CA TYR A 58 0.75 9.14 -16.04
C TYR A 58 -0.66 8.94 -16.62
N LYS A 59 -1.23 7.77 -16.44
CA LYS A 59 -2.59 7.46 -16.87
C LYS A 59 -3.29 6.70 -15.75
N SER A 60 -3.94 7.46 -14.89
CA SER A 60 -4.72 6.90 -13.78
C SER A 60 -5.72 5.86 -14.26
N PRO A 61 -5.72 4.66 -13.67
CA PRO A 61 -6.72 3.66 -13.98
C PRO A 61 -8.09 4.11 -13.47
N THR A 62 -9.15 3.62 -14.10
CA THR A 62 -10.49 3.73 -13.54
C THR A 62 -10.59 2.85 -12.31
N VAL A 63 -10.93 3.44 -11.17
CA VAL A 63 -11.06 2.73 -9.90
C VAL A 63 -12.53 2.43 -9.64
N GLN A 64 -12.84 1.17 -9.39
CA GLN A 64 -14.16 0.75 -8.95
C GLN A 64 -14.36 1.15 -7.48
N ILE A 65 -15.50 1.77 -7.18
CA ILE A 65 -15.85 2.18 -5.81
C ILE A 65 -16.44 1.01 -5.01
N THR A 66 -17.01 0.02 -5.69
CA THR A 66 -17.64 -1.15 -5.07
C THR A 66 -16.84 -2.42 -5.36
N ASP A 67 -16.87 -3.37 -4.43
CA ASP A 67 -16.24 -4.69 -4.60
C ASP A 67 -17.12 -5.66 -5.42
N GLN A 68 -18.14 -5.17 -6.11
CA GLN A 68 -19.03 -5.99 -6.90
C GLN A 68 -18.38 -6.40 -8.23
N ASP A 69 -18.22 -7.69 -8.43
CA ASP A 69 -17.69 -8.27 -9.66
C ASP A 69 -18.79 -8.54 -10.73
N ARG A 70 -20.05 -8.34 -10.37
CA ARG A 70 -21.21 -8.59 -11.26
C ARG A 70 -22.04 -7.33 -11.42
N LEU A 71 -22.79 -7.25 -12.51
CA LEU A 71 -23.62 -6.08 -12.87
C LEU A 71 -22.79 -4.79 -12.98
N VAL A 72 -21.57 -4.91 -13.51
CA VAL A 72 -20.60 -3.80 -13.62
C VAL A 72 -21.20 -2.64 -14.43
N LEU A 73 -21.92 -2.93 -15.51
CA LEU A 73 -22.61 -1.88 -16.30
C LEU A 73 -23.59 -1.08 -15.44
N TRP A 74 -24.32 -1.74 -14.54
CA TRP A 74 -25.24 -1.07 -13.63
C TRP A 74 -24.51 -0.15 -12.65
N ASP A 75 -23.39 -0.58 -12.11
CA ASP A 75 -22.55 0.24 -11.25
C ASP A 75 -21.93 1.43 -12.01
N MET A 76 -21.55 1.23 -13.28
CA MET A 76 -21.10 2.32 -14.14
C MET A 76 -22.20 3.36 -14.37
N LEU A 77 -23.42 2.93 -14.63
CA LEU A 77 -24.58 3.83 -14.82
C LEU A 77 -24.94 4.59 -13.55
N LYS A 78 -24.72 4.01 -12.38
CA LYS A 78 -24.86 4.68 -11.07
C LYS A 78 -23.73 5.65 -10.75
N GLY A 79 -22.69 5.71 -11.57
CA GLY A 79 -21.49 6.52 -11.29
C GLY A 79 -20.56 5.92 -10.24
N ASN A 80 -20.66 4.62 -9.95
CA ASN A 80 -19.77 3.92 -9.03
C ASN A 80 -18.37 3.68 -9.63
N TYR A 81 -18.24 3.75 -10.94
CA TYR A 81 -16.95 3.81 -11.62
C TYR A 81 -16.58 5.26 -11.86
N ARG A 82 -15.54 5.73 -11.23
CA ARG A 82 -15.02 7.07 -11.46
C ARG A 82 -13.65 6.94 -12.10
N SER A 83 -13.38 7.79 -13.07
CA SER A 83 -12.01 8.14 -13.47
C SER A 83 -11.45 8.98 -12.33
N THR A 84 -10.91 8.34 -11.32
CA THR A 84 -10.21 9.03 -10.23
C THR A 84 -8.73 8.81 -10.38
N THR A 85 -7.95 9.78 -9.94
CA THR A 85 -6.55 9.57 -9.64
C THR A 85 -6.44 8.45 -8.61
N ILE A 86 -5.41 7.61 -8.72
CA ILE A 86 -5.07 6.69 -7.65
C ILE A 86 -4.80 7.50 -6.37
N GLN A 87 -4.94 6.86 -5.20
CA GLN A 87 -4.71 7.55 -3.93
C GLN A 87 -3.25 7.96 -3.77
N SER A 88 -2.98 9.04 -3.03
CA SER A 88 -1.64 9.62 -2.88
C SER A 88 -0.59 8.63 -2.40
N TRP A 89 -0.95 7.67 -1.53
CA TRP A 89 -0.03 6.62 -1.10
C TRP A 89 0.34 5.63 -2.22
N GLN A 90 -0.55 5.42 -3.19
CA GLN A 90 -0.27 4.58 -4.37
C GLN A 90 0.71 5.29 -5.31
N ASP A 91 0.50 6.58 -5.57
CA ASP A 91 1.46 7.41 -6.31
C ASP A 91 2.84 7.41 -5.64
N ALA A 92 2.87 7.55 -4.30
CA ALA A 92 4.08 7.45 -3.52
C ALA A 92 4.80 6.11 -3.72
N GLY A 93 4.07 5.00 -3.65
CA GLY A 93 4.61 3.65 -3.88
C GLY A 93 5.22 3.47 -5.29
N LEU A 94 4.55 4.02 -6.32
CA LEU A 94 5.09 4.02 -7.69
C LEU A 94 6.37 4.86 -7.79
N LEU A 95 6.34 6.08 -7.24
CA LEU A 95 7.47 7.01 -7.28
C LEU A 95 8.69 6.54 -6.47
N LEU A 96 8.50 5.77 -5.40
CA LEU A 96 9.61 5.18 -4.63
C LEU A 96 10.52 4.33 -5.51
N SER A 97 9.94 3.58 -6.44
CA SER A 97 10.67 2.68 -7.35
C SER A 97 11.23 3.35 -8.61
N LEU A 98 10.79 4.57 -8.92
CA LEU A 98 11.15 5.28 -10.14
C LEU A 98 12.30 6.29 -9.90
N PRO A 99 13.05 6.70 -10.94
CA PRO A 99 14.06 7.75 -10.84
C PRO A 99 13.51 9.11 -10.41
N GLU A 100 14.40 10.00 -9.96
CA GLU A 100 14.07 11.37 -9.52
C GLU A 100 13.36 12.19 -10.59
N GLN A 101 13.74 12.00 -11.86
CA GLN A 101 13.11 12.71 -12.98
C GLN A 101 11.60 12.45 -13.09
N ASP A 102 11.16 11.23 -12.76
CA ASP A 102 9.73 10.88 -12.74
C ASP A 102 9.00 11.65 -11.62
N ALA A 103 9.62 11.86 -10.47
CA ALA A 103 9.04 12.63 -9.37
C ALA A 103 8.95 14.14 -9.72
N GLN A 104 9.98 14.69 -10.34
CA GLN A 104 9.98 16.10 -10.79
C GLN A 104 8.92 16.35 -11.87
N GLU A 105 8.75 15.42 -12.82
CA GLU A 105 7.72 15.51 -13.85
C GLU A 105 6.31 15.34 -13.26
N TYR A 106 6.16 14.46 -12.27
CA TYR A 106 4.90 14.26 -11.56
C TYR A 106 4.41 15.54 -10.89
N VAL A 107 5.28 16.25 -10.15
CA VAL A 107 4.92 17.51 -9.48
C VAL A 107 4.52 18.58 -10.49
N LYS A 108 5.24 18.71 -11.61
CA LYS A 108 4.89 19.68 -12.68
C LYS A 108 3.48 19.44 -13.24
N ARG A 109 3.06 18.17 -13.33
CA ARG A 109 1.72 17.81 -13.85
C ARG A 109 0.61 17.95 -12.81
N HIS A 110 0.96 18.02 -11.54
CA HIS A 110 0.01 18.07 -10.42
C HIS A 110 0.27 19.28 -9.52
N PRO A 111 0.11 20.52 -10.01
CA PRO A 111 0.45 21.74 -9.26
C PRO A 111 -0.42 21.94 -8.00
N SER A 112 -1.56 21.24 -7.89
CA SER A 112 -2.49 21.32 -6.76
C SER A 112 -2.48 20.05 -5.88
N LEU A 113 -1.36 19.36 -5.79
CA LEU A 113 -1.23 18.08 -5.09
C LEU A 113 -1.62 18.15 -3.61
N PHE A 114 -1.26 19.23 -2.94
CA PHE A 114 -1.42 19.41 -1.50
C PHE A 114 -2.32 20.62 -1.22
N ILE A 115 -3.65 20.38 -1.30
CA ILE A 115 -4.62 21.42 -0.98
C ILE A 115 -4.93 21.36 0.50
N LYS A 116 -4.69 22.45 1.23
CA LYS A 116 -4.79 22.53 2.69
C LYS A 116 -6.17 22.12 3.23
N GLU A 117 -7.24 22.51 2.53
CA GLU A 117 -8.61 22.19 2.95
C GLU A 117 -8.95 20.69 2.83
N ASN A 118 -8.26 19.98 1.96
CA ASN A 118 -8.53 18.57 1.65
C ASN A 118 -7.39 17.64 2.08
N TRP A 119 -6.58 18.06 3.05
CA TRP A 119 -5.47 17.26 3.54
C TRP A 119 -5.91 15.88 4.03
N GLN A 120 -5.28 14.85 3.48
CA GLN A 120 -5.43 13.46 3.90
C GLN A 120 -4.08 12.94 4.40
N ILE A 121 -4.11 12.05 5.39
CA ILE A 121 -2.90 11.56 6.03
C ILE A 121 -1.98 10.77 5.08
N ASP A 122 -2.53 10.12 4.08
CA ASP A 122 -1.79 9.36 3.07
C ASP A 122 -0.95 10.26 2.14
N GLN A 123 -1.25 11.58 2.10
CA GLN A 123 -0.42 12.56 1.41
C GLN A 123 0.96 12.74 2.08
N SER A 124 1.11 12.36 3.35
CA SER A 124 2.40 12.41 4.04
C SER A 124 3.43 11.48 3.41
N LEU A 125 3.03 10.28 2.99
CA LEU A 125 3.94 9.37 2.30
C LEU A 125 4.35 9.91 0.94
N LEU A 126 3.43 10.52 0.20
CA LEU A 126 3.76 11.18 -1.06
C LEU A 126 4.74 12.34 -0.86
N ALA A 127 4.51 13.18 0.14
CA ALA A 127 5.41 14.27 0.49
C ALA A 127 6.81 13.77 0.86
N TYR A 128 6.88 12.67 1.66
CA TYR A 128 8.13 12.00 1.98
C TYR A 128 8.89 11.58 0.71
N VAL A 129 8.22 10.89 -0.21
CA VAL A 129 8.85 10.41 -1.43
C VAL A 129 9.32 11.55 -2.32
N LEU A 130 8.51 12.59 -2.48
CA LEU A 130 8.88 13.77 -3.26
C LEU A 130 10.08 14.50 -2.65
N LYS A 131 10.13 14.61 -1.31
CA LYS A 131 11.28 15.20 -0.60
C LYS A 131 12.54 14.34 -0.77
N LYS A 132 12.43 13.03 -0.61
CA LYS A 132 13.53 12.07 -0.82
C LYS A 132 14.11 12.12 -2.23
N LYS A 133 13.32 12.61 -3.20
CA LYS A 133 13.66 12.73 -4.62
C LYS A 133 13.87 14.18 -5.08
N ASP A 134 14.15 15.09 -4.15
CA ASP A 134 14.38 16.52 -4.42
C ASP A 134 13.32 17.17 -5.33
N ALA A 135 12.05 16.73 -5.18
CA ALA A 135 10.93 17.21 -5.97
C ALA A 135 9.86 17.97 -5.14
N LEU A 136 9.98 18.01 -3.81
CA LEU A 136 9.06 18.72 -2.93
C LEU A 136 9.48 20.19 -2.79
N TYR A 137 8.58 21.13 -3.09
CA TYR A 137 8.83 22.56 -2.89
C TYR A 137 8.84 22.93 -1.40
N MET A 138 9.71 23.85 -1.00
CA MET A 138 9.87 24.29 0.40
C MET A 138 8.58 24.86 1.00
N GLU A 139 7.84 25.65 0.24
CA GLU A 139 6.57 26.21 0.68
C GLU A 139 5.55 25.10 0.98
N THR A 140 5.47 24.12 0.09
CA THR A 140 4.60 22.95 0.26
C THR A 140 5.02 22.12 1.48
N GLU A 141 6.31 21.89 1.67
CA GLU A 141 6.82 21.21 2.87
C GLU A 141 6.41 21.93 4.15
N LYS A 142 6.54 23.27 4.17
CA LYS A 142 6.15 24.08 5.32
C LYS A 142 4.65 23.97 5.62
N GLU A 143 3.81 24.05 4.61
CA GLU A 143 2.35 23.88 4.75
C GLU A 143 1.98 22.50 5.31
N ILE A 144 2.65 21.43 4.83
CA ILE A 144 2.41 20.08 5.33
C ILE A 144 2.85 19.95 6.78
N LYS A 145 4.01 20.51 7.14
CA LYS A 145 4.51 20.51 8.53
C LYS A 145 3.50 21.13 9.52
N GLU A 146 2.77 22.17 9.09
CA GLU A 146 1.77 22.82 9.94
C GLU A 146 0.69 21.87 10.46
N HIS A 147 0.35 20.79 9.69
CA HIS A 147 -0.61 19.79 10.14
C HIS A 147 -0.13 18.97 11.35
N PHE A 148 1.18 18.92 11.58
CA PHE A 148 1.78 18.09 12.62
C PHE A 148 2.23 18.87 13.87
N ILE A 149 2.29 20.21 13.78
CA ILE A 149 2.77 21.04 14.90
C ILE A 149 1.95 20.82 16.18
N SER A 150 0.61 20.73 16.08
CA SER A 150 -0.24 20.51 17.24
C SER A 150 0.01 19.18 17.93
N TYR A 151 0.25 18.12 17.17
CA TYR A 151 0.58 16.79 17.71
C TYR A 151 1.97 16.77 18.37
N GLN A 152 2.92 17.50 17.80
CA GLN A 152 4.25 17.65 18.41
C GLN A 152 4.15 18.39 19.76
N GLN A 153 3.39 19.48 19.82
CA GLN A 153 3.24 20.32 21.01
C GLN A 153 2.45 19.62 22.13
N THR A 154 1.44 18.80 21.79
CA THR A 154 0.60 18.09 22.76
C THR A 154 1.11 16.72 23.12
N GLU A 155 2.22 16.27 22.51
CA GLU A 155 2.79 14.93 22.63
C GLU A 155 1.82 13.79 22.27
N GLN A 156 0.75 14.11 21.53
CA GLN A 156 -0.22 13.14 21.08
C GLN A 156 0.27 12.45 19.79
N THR A 157 -0.10 11.19 19.64
CA THR A 157 0.08 10.45 18.40
C THR A 157 -1.04 10.78 17.40
N ILE A 158 -0.78 10.54 16.12
CA ILE A 158 -1.63 10.97 15.00
C ILE A 158 -2.66 9.88 14.69
N PRO A 159 -3.97 10.20 14.72
CA PRO A 159 -5.00 9.26 14.28
C PRO A 159 -5.05 9.23 12.73
N TYR A 160 -5.39 8.09 12.16
CA TYR A 160 -5.63 7.98 10.72
C TYR A 160 -6.82 8.85 10.25
N ARG A 161 -7.86 8.96 11.10
CA ARG A 161 -9.04 9.78 10.85
C ARG A 161 -9.34 10.67 12.05
N LYS A 162 -9.57 11.96 11.80
CA LYS A 162 -9.97 12.91 12.85
C LYS A 162 -11.28 12.54 13.54
N THR A 163 -12.17 11.81 12.87
CA THR A 163 -13.43 11.31 13.42
C THR A 163 -13.26 10.13 14.39
N LEU A 164 -12.08 9.51 14.42
CA LEU A 164 -11.72 8.41 15.30
C LEU A 164 -10.43 8.76 16.07
N PRO A 165 -10.47 9.79 16.94
CA PRO A 165 -9.26 10.39 17.52
C PRO A 165 -8.51 9.43 18.48
N HIS A 166 -9.19 8.42 19.03
CA HIS A 166 -8.63 7.41 19.92
C HIS A 166 -8.19 6.13 19.22
N ILE A 167 -8.44 5.98 17.91
CA ILE A 167 -8.03 4.79 17.17
C ILE A 167 -6.73 5.07 16.41
N ARG A 168 -5.77 4.16 16.56
CA ARG A 168 -4.52 4.14 15.77
C ARG A 168 -4.55 2.96 14.81
N PHE A 169 -4.43 3.25 13.52
CA PHE A 169 -4.28 2.22 12.49
C PHE A 169 -2.79 2.03 12.17
N VAL A 170 -2.40 0.79 11.93
CA VAL A 170 -1.01 0.42 11.58
C VAL A 170 -0.51 1.15 10.33
N ASP A 171 -1.44 1.45 9.42
CA ASP A 171 -1.18 2.23 8.21
C ASP A 171 -0.51 3.58 8.51
N THR A 172 -0.89 4.23 9.61
CA THR A 172 -0.35 5.54 10.01
C THR A 172 1.18 5.50 10.19
N ILE A 173 1.73 4.37 10.64
CA ILE A 173 3.18 4.23 10.81
C ILE A 173 3.90 4.35 9.47
N GLY A 174 3.46 3.58 8.47
CA GLY A 174 4.06 3.63 7.13
C GLY A 174 3.78 4.92 6.37
N LEU A 175 2.59 5.52 6.59
CA LEU A 175 2.18 6.72 5.86
C LEU A 175 2.84 8.00 6.39
N VAL A 176 3.10 8.10 7.69
CA VAL A 176 3.47 9.37 8.34
C VAL A 176 4.89 9.38 8.89
N CYS A 177 5.34 8.31 9.57
CA CYS A 177 6.62 8.32 10.25
C CYS A 177 7.82 8.64 9.35
N PRO A 178 7.89 8.16 8.08
CA PRO A 178 8.98 8.53 7.18
C PRO A 178 9.06 10.05 6.93
N PHE A 179 7.93 10.72 6.71
CA PHE A 179 7.88 12.17 6.52
C PHE A 179 8.26 12.93 7.79
N LEU A 180 7.70 12.53 8.93
CA LEU A 180 7.99 13.15 10.21
C LEU A 180 9.49 13.13 10.51
N HIS A 181 10.11 11.94 10.34
CA HIS A 181 11.55 11.79 10.57
C HIS A 181 12.39 12.67 9.64
N GLN A 182 12.05 12.72 8.36
CA GLN A 182 12.76 13.51 7.36
C GLN A 182 12.59 15.04 7.57
N CYS A 183 11.57 15.47 8.32
CA CYS A 183 11.17 16.84 8.50
C CYS A 183 11.33 17.37 9.93
N ASP A 184 12.29 16.84 10.68
CA ASP A 184 12.66 17.28 12.04
C ASP A 184 11.59 17.04 13.13
N PHE A 185 10.63 16.12 12.88
CA PHE A 185 9.64 15.63 13.85
C PHE A 185 9.95 14.21 14.33
N SER A 186 11.24 13.89 14.49
CA SER A 186 11.67 12.52 14.87
C SER A 186 11.06 12.05 16.18
N ASP A 187 10.90 12.91 17.18
CA ASP A 187 10.27 12.56 18.46
C ASP A 187 8.80 12.15 18.28
N LEU A 188 8.06 12.82 17.38
CA LEU A 188 6.70 12.43 17.05
C LEU A 188 6.64 11.09 16.30
N ALA A 189 7.59 10.84 15.39
CA ALA A 189 7.71 9.57 14.70
C ALA A 189 8.03 8.42 15.67
N ILE A 190 8.94 8.64 16.64
CA ILE A 190 9.25 7.68 17.69
C ILE A 190 8.00 7.37 18.50
N ARG A 191 7.30 8.38 19.03
CA ARG A 191 6.06 8.18 19.80
C ARG A 191 5.00 7.43 19.01
N GLN A 192 4.85 7.72 17.72
CA GLN A 192 3.88 7.04 16.85
C GLN A 192 4.17 5.54 16.74
N ILE A 193 5.46 5.16 16.67
CA ILE A 193 5.87 3.75 16.61
C ILE A 193 5.76 3.10 17.98
N GLU A 194 6.21 3.76 19.05
CA GLU A 194 6.18 3.24 20.42
C GLU A 194 4.76 3.02 20.96
N GLU A 195 3.78 3.79 20.48
CA GLU A 195 2.38 3.55 20.78
C GLU A 195 1.95 2.13 20.38
N TYR A 196 2.50 1.59 19.29
CA TYR A 196 2.23 0.22 18.87
C TYR A 196 2.97 -0.84 19.67
N ASP A 197 4.09 -0.52 20.33
CA ASP A 197 4.80 -1.47 21.17
C ASP A 197 3.91 -2.00 22.32
N HIS A 198 2.93 -1.19 22.77
CA HIS A 198 2.00 -1.56 23.84
C HIS A 198 0.90 -2.54 23.42
N CYS A 199 0.70 -2.76 22.11
CA CYS A 199 -0.37 -3.60 21.59
C CYS A 199 0.11 -4.73 20.69
N LEU A 200 1.42 -4.91 20.54
CA LEU A 200 2.00 -5.98 19.72
C LEU A 200 1.62 -7.35 20.28
N TRP A 201 1.08 -8.21 19.44
CA TRP A 201 0.87 -9.60 19.80
C TRP A 201 2.21 -10.34 19.85
N GLU A 202 2.42 -11.12 20.90
CA GLU A 202 3.72 -11.78 21.18
C GLU A 202 4.91 -10.79 21.16
N GLU A 203 4.67 -9.52 21.53
CA GLU A 203 5.68 -8.44 21.53
C GLU A 203 6.33 -8.17 20.15
N VAL A 204 5.71 -8.62 19.06
CA VAL A 204 6.29 -8.58 17.71
C VAL A 204 5.31 -8.11 16.66
N PHE A 205 4.09 -8.64 16.66
CA PHE A 205 3.17 -8.51 15.53
C PHE A 205 2.14 -7.41 15.74
N PRO A 206 2.12 -6.37 14.90
CA PRO A 206 1.17 -5.28 15.07
C PRO A 206 -0.25 -5.73 14.69
N PRO A 207 -1.26 -5.38 15.51
CA PRO A 207 -2.66 -5.51 15.09
C PRO A 207 -2.96 -4.49 13.98
N HIS A 208 -4.07 -4.68 13.27
CA HIS A 208 -4.52 -3.70 12.27
C HIS A 208 -4.79 -2.33 12.89
N ALA A 209 -5.36 -2.29 14.08
CA ALA A 209 -5.59 -1.06 14.82
C ALA A 209 -5.46 -1.26 16.34
N TYR A 210 -5.35 -0.14 17.03
CA TYR A 210 -5.25 -0.06 18.49
C TYR A 210 -6.14 1.06 19.02
N ASP A 211 -6.94 0.76 20.03
CA ASP A 211 -7.80 1.72 20.72
C ASP A 211 -7.12 2.23 21.98
N LEU A 212 -6.72 3.51 21.97
CA LEU A 212 -6.09 4.18 23.12
C LEU A 212 -6.99 4.28 24.34
N ALA A 213 -8.31 4.37 24.16
CA ALA A 213 -9.26 4.55 25.27
C ALA A 213 -9.45 3.26 26.06
N SER A 214 -9.51 2.11 25.39
CA SER A 214 -9.69 0.80 26.02
C SER A 214 -8.39 0.03 26.22
N HIS A 215 -7.28 0.51 25.65
CA HIS A 215 -5.98 -0.18 25.58
C HIS A 215 -6.08 -1.57 24.96
N LYS A 216 -6.90 -1.71 23.90
CA LYS A 216 -7.12 -3.00 23.25
C LYS A 216 -6.74 -2.96 21.76
N PRO A 217 -6.12 -4.03 21.27
CA PRO A 217 -5.93 -4.21 19.84
C PRO A 217 -7.28 -4.45 19.15
N LEU A 218 -7.40 -3.97 17.91
CA LEU A 218 -8.59 -4.07 17.09
C LEU A 218 -8.27 -4.65 15.73
N GLY A 219 -9.23 -5.34 15.15
CA GLY A 219 -9.16 -5.87 13.80
C GLY A 219 -8.34 -7.16 13.68
N VAL A 220 -7.81 -7.41 12.50
CA VAL A 220 -7.09 -8.63 12.14
C VAL A 220 -5.63 -8.52 12.57
N PHE A 221 -5.08 -9.60 13.16
CA PHE A 221 -3.70 -9.62 13.66
C PHE A 221 -2.66 -10.02 12.61
N ASP A 222 -3.03 -10.81 11.64
CA ASP A 222 -2.10 -11.48 10.71
C ASP A 222 -2.25 -11.02 9.26
N TRP A 223 -2.76 -9.82 9.05
CA TRP A 223 -2.94 -9.26 7.72
C TRP A 223 -1.60 -8.75 7.13
N ALA A 224 -1.06 -9.50 6.15
CA ALA A 224 0.26 -9.26 5.57
C ALA A 224 0.48 -7.83 5.05
N ARG A 225 -0.51 -7.25 4.34
CA ARG A 225 -0.40 -5.87 3.83
C ARG A 225 -0.45 -4.84 4.96
N GLY A 226 -1.21 -5.09 6.03
CA GLY A 226 -1.20 -4.24 7.23
C GLY A 226 0.17 -4.21 7.89
N TRP A 227 0.81 -5.38 8.05
CA TRP A 227 2.18 -5.44 8.54
C TRP A 227 3.18 -4.79 7.60
N GLY A 228 2.87 -4.79 6.28
CA GLY A 228 3.68 -4.06 5.31
C GLY A 228 3.78 -2.56 5.60
N TRP A 229 2.71 -1.93 6.09
CA TRP A 229 2.75 -0.53 6.52
C TRP A 229 3.66 -0.30 7.73
N TYR A 230 3.59 -1.18 8.72
CA TYR A 230 4.51 -1.15 9.86
C TYR A 230 5.96 -1.30 9.42
N VAL A 231 6.22 -2.29 8.55
CA VAL A 231 7.55 -2.52 7.97
C VAL A 231 8.05 -1.28 7.23
N LEU A 232 7.22 -0.67 6.37
CA LEU A 232 7.62 0.54 5.63
C LEU A 232 8.04 1.66 6.59
N GLY A 233 7.26 1.90 7.63
CA GLY A 233 7.62 2.87 8.66
C GLY A 233 8.96 2.56 9.33
N LEU A 234 9.18 1.31 9.73
CA LEU A 234 10.42 0.91 10.39
C LEU A 234 11.66 1.01 9.49
N ILE A 235 11.57 0.56 8.23
CA ILE A 235 12.74 0.57 7.33
C ILE A 235 13.12 1.97 6.85
N GLU A 236 12.14 2.85 6.63
CA GLU A 236 12.36 4.23 6.20
C GLU A 236 12.77 5.16 7.37
N THR A 237 12.71 4.64 8.60
CA THR A 237 13.15 5.31 9.83
C THR A 237 14.11 4.42 10.63
N ALA A 238 14.93 3.61 9.96
CA ALA A 238 15.73 2.56 10.59
C ALA A 238 16.82 3.09 11.54
N ASP A 239 17.22 4.34 11.42
CA ASP A 239 18.17 5.06 12.27
C ASP A 239 17.53 5.63 13.56
N LEU A 240 16.21 5.67 13.66
CA LEU A 240 15.54 6.03 14.92
C LEU A 240 15.80 5.00 16.03
N PRO A 241 15.84 5.45 17.28
CA PRO A 241 16.04 4.58 18.42
C PRO A 241 15.09 3.39 18.46
N GLY A 242 15.61 2.19 18.69
CA GLY A 242 14.84 0.96 18.80
C GLY A 242 14.46 0.30 17.47
N ASN A 243 14.43 1.01 16.33
CA ASN A 243 13.92 0.46 15.08
C ASN A 243 14.78 -0.66 14.50
N LYS A 244 16.10 -0.62 14.64
CA LYS A 244 16.96 -1.76 14.26
C LYS A 244 16.61 -3.03 15.03
N LYS A 245 16.29 -2.90 16.33
CA LYS A 245 15.85 -4.03 17.16
C LYS A 245 14.48 -4.54 16.69
N ARG A 246 13.52 -3.65 16.42
CA ARG A 246 12.19 -4.02 15.88
C ARG A 246 12.30 -4.73 14.54
N ILE A 247 13.14 -4.23 13.62
CA ILE A 247 13.42 -4.84 12.31
C ILE A 247 13.95 -6.28 12.49
N LEU A 248 14.97 -6.48 13.33
CA LEU A 248 15.54 -7.81 13.56
C LEU A 248 14.54 -8.75 14.23
N ASN A 249 13.81 -8.27 15.24
CA ASN A 249 12.82 -9.05 15.96
C ASN A 249 11.71 -9.52 15.02
N LEU A 250 11.09 -8.61 14.29
CA LEU A 250 10.02 -8.92 13.32
C LEU A 250 10.54 -9.87 12.23
N SER A 251 11.74 -9.63 11.69
CA SER A 251 12.33 -10.49 10.66
C SER A 251 12.53 -11.92 11.15
N ASN A 252 13.06 -12.10 12.35
CA ASN A 252 13.29 -13.41 12.93
C ASN A 252 11.97 -14.18 13.11
N HIS A 253 10.92 -13.51 13.58
CA HIS A 253 9.61 -14.14 13.80
C HIS A 253 8.83 -14.37 12.50
N LEU A 254 9.11 -13.62 11.44
CA LEU A 254 8.48 -13.82 10.12
C LEU A 254 9.07 -14.99 9.33
N LEU A 255 10.36 -15.30 9.51
CA LEU A 255 11.02 -16.37 8.74
C LEU A 255 10.27 -17.71 8.71
N PRO A 256 9.70 -18.23 9.82
CA PRO A 256 8.98 -19.50 9.82
C PRO A 256 7.71 -19.52 8.97
N PHE A 257 7.14 -18.36 8.70
CA PHE A 257 5.89 -18.22 7.93
C PHE A 257 6.11 -18.04 6.42
N GLN A 258 7.39 -17.98 5.98
CA GLN A 258 7.68 -17.92 4.55
C GLN A 258 7.26 -19.23 3.88
N LYS A 259 6.39 -19.13 2.88
CA LYS A 259 5.87 -20.29 2.13
C LYS A 259 6.94 -20.96 1.28
N ALA A 260 6.70 -22.21 0.90
CA ALA A 260 7.57 -22.98 0.03
C ALA A 260 7.80 -22.30 -1.35
N ASP A 261 6.79 -21.56 -1.85
CA ASP A 261 6.90 -20.76 -3.08
C ASP A 261 7.79 -19.50 -2.93
N GLY A 262 8.14 -19.15 -1.71
CA GLY A 262 9.00 -18.03 -1.34
C GLY A 262 8.26 -16.78 -0.88
N GLY A 263 6.94 -16.70 -1.03
CA GLY A 263 6.15 -15.54 -0.60
C GLY A 263 5.48 -15.71 0.75
N PHE A 264 4.50 -14.87 1.02
CA PHE A 264 3.67 -14.90 2.22
C PHE A 264 2.19 -14.93 1.85
N SER A 265 1.37 -15.49 2.72
CA SER A 265 -0.09 -15.50 2.59
C SER A 265 -0.69 -14.14 2.97
N CYS A 266 -1.90 -13.84 2.50
CA CYS A 266 -2.62 -12.63 2.90
C CYS A 266 -2.95 -12.62 4.41
N LEU A 267 -3.18 -13.80 5.00
CA LEU A 267 -3.16 -14.05 6.44
C LEU A 267 -1.87 -14.80 6.75
N VAL A 268 -0.90 -14.15 7.38
CA VAL A 268 0.48 -14.64 7.50
C VAL A 268 0.55 -15.99 8.21
N PHE A 269 -0.29 -16.18 9.23
CA PHE A 269 -0.32 -17.42 10.01
C PHE A 269 -1.05 -18.59 9.33
N ASN A 270 -1.75 -18.31 8.22
CA ASN A 270 -2.42 -19.36 7.45
C ASN A 270 -1.69 -19.60 6.11
N PRO A 271 -0.80 -20.58 6.01
CA PRO A 271 -0.02 -20.83 4.80
C PRO A 271 -0.88 -21.31 3.60
N ASN A 272 -2.12 -21.74 3.84
CA ASN A 272 -3.04 -22.21 2.79
C ASN A 272 -3.78 -21.05 2.10
N GLU A 273 -3.70 -19.85 2.66
CA GLU A 273 -4.27 -18.67 2.04
C GLU A 273 -3.51 -18.23 0.79
N ARG A 274 -4.18 -17.42 -0.03
CA ARG A 274 -3.61 -16.90 -1.28
C ARG A 274 -2.33 -16.10 -1.02
N PHE A 275 -1.47 -16.12 -2.00
CA PHE A 275 -0.25 -15.29 -2.01
C PHE A 275 -0.61 -13.80 -1.95
N GLU A 276 0.08 -13.05 -1.10
CA GLU A 276 -0.05 -11.60 -0.98
C GLU A 276 1.23 -10.92 -1.48
N SER A 277 1.13 -10.27 -2.64
CA SER A 277 2.31 -9.70 -3.31
C SER A 277 2.85 -8.44 -2.64
N SER A 278 1.97 -7.55 -2.15
CA SER A 278 2.39 -6.28 -1.55
C SER A 278 3.05 -6.49 -0.19
N GLY A 279 2.47 -7.29 0.68
CA GLY A 279 3.08 -7.68 1.96
C GLY A 279 4.38 -8.44 1.75
N SER A 280 4.41 -9.41 0.83
CA SER A 280 5.64 -10.15 0.49
C SER A 280 6.75 -9.23 0.01
N ALA A 281 6.47 -8.25 -0.84
CA ALA A 281 7.49 -7.31 -1.33
C ALA A 281 8.08 -6.49 -0.17
N LEU A 282 7.25 -5.97 0.73
CA LEU A 282 7.70 -5.22 1.90
C LEU A 282 8.48 -6.09 2.90
N PHE A 283 8.07 -7.35 3.10
CA PHE A 283 8.84 -8.31 3.90
C PHE A 283 10.20 -8.64 3.25
N GLY A 284 10.27 -8.66 1.91
CA GLY A 284 11.53 -8.76 1.19
C GLY A 284 12.49 -7.61 1.51
N LEU A 285 11.97 -6.38 1.53
CA LEU A 285 12.75 -5.21 1.95
C LEU A 285 13.15 -5.27 3.43
N LEU A 286 12.25 -5.71 4.31
CA LEU A 286 12.53 -5.93 5.72
C LEU A 286 13.73 -6.90 5.91
N PHE A 287 13.71 -8.03 5.21
CA PHE A 287 14.79 -9.01 5.27
C PHE A 287 16.12 -8.47 4.72
N VAL A 288 16.10 -7.64 3.67
CA VAL A 288 17.31 -6.95 3.18
C VAL A 288 17.87 -6.02 4.27
N HIS A 289 17.00 -5.25 4.95
CA HIS A 289 17.43 -4.39 6.06
C HIS A 289 17.95 -5.20 7.24
N ALA A 290 17.28 -6.29 7.62
CA ALA A 290 17.75 -7.19 8.67
C ALA A 290 19.13 -7.78 8.36
N TYR A 291 19.35 -8.22 7.11
CA TYR A 291 20.67 -8.67 6.65
C TYR A 291 21.74 -7.58 6.78
N ARG A 292 21.46 -6.36 6.34
CA ARG A 292 22.40 -5.23 6.45
C ARG A 292 22.77 -4.90 7.89
N VAL A 293 21.85 -5.08 8.82
CA VAL A 293 22.09 -4.81 10.26
C VAL A 293 22.84 -5.94 10.94
N SER A 294 22.56 -7.21 10.59
CA SER A 294 23.05 -8.40 11.34
C SER A 294 24.13 -9.20 10.61
N GLY A 295 24.21 -9.12 9.29
CA GLY A 295 25.02 -10.02 8.46
C GLY A 295 24.48 -11.45 8.34
N ASP A 296 23.29 -11.74 8.86
CA ASP A 296 22.70 -13.09 8.86
C ASP A 296 22.13 -13.46 7.48
N GLU A 297 22.79 -14.40 6.81
CA GLU A 297 22.45 -14.88 5.47
C GLU A 297 21.05 -15.48 5.36
N ARG A 298 20.42 -15.89 6.46
CA ARG A 298 19.05 -16.39 6.44
C ARG A 298 18.09 -15.34 5.89
N TYR A 299 18.29 -14.08 6.26
CA TYR A 299 17.46 -12.96 5.79
C TYR A 299 17.68 -12.68 4.29
N LEU A 300 18.93 -12.66 3.84
CA LEU A 300 19.24 -12.47 2.41
C LEU A 300 18.59 -13.58 1.57
N ASN A 301 18.73 -14.82 2.00
CA ASN A 301 18.15 -15.98 1.33
C ASN A 301 16.60 -15.90 1.29
N ALA A 302 15.96 -15.42 2.37
CA ALA A 302 14.52 -15.20 2.41
C ALA A 302 14.09 -14.11 1.41
N ALA A 303 14.81 -12.99 1.35
CA ALA A 303 14.55 -11.92 0.38
C ALA A 303 14.67 -12.39 -1.08
N ILE A 304 15.71 -13.17 -1.40
CA ILE A 304 15.92 -13.75 -2.73
C ILE A 304 14.78 -14.71 -3.11
N LYS A 305 14.26 -15.50 -2.17
CA LYS A 305 13.09 -16.36 -2.42
C LYS A 305 11.85 -15.54 -2.73
N ILE A 306 11.61 -14.45 -2.01
CA ILE A 306 10.50 -13.52 -2.28
C ILE A 306 10.62 -12.92 -3.68
N GLU A 307 11.78 -12.41 -4.05
CA GLU A 307 12.01 -11.84 -5.38
C GLU A 307 11.67 -12.87 -6.48
N LYS A 308 12.16 -14.10 -6.36
CA LYS A 308 11.86 -15.17 -7.30
C LYS A 308 10.36 -15.51 -7.35
N ALA A 309 9.66 -15.45 -6.21
CA ALA A 309 8.21 -15.65 -6.17
C ALA A 309 7.47 -14.52 -6.89
N LEU A 310 7.84 -13.26 -6.63
CA LEU A 310 7.26 -12.09 -7.29
C LEU A 310 7.47 -12.10 -8.81
N MET A 311 8.63 -12.53 -9.29
CA MET A 311 8.92 -12.68 -10.72
C MET A 311 8.01 -13.69 -11.43
N LYS A 312 7.39 -14.62 -10.70
CA LYS A 312 6.44 -15.59 -11.24
C LYS A 312 5.00 -15.07 -11.28
N LEU A 313 4.73 -13.97 -10.59
CA LEU A 313 3.39 -13.39 -10.55
C LEU A 313 3.13 -12.54 -11.81
N PRO A 314 1.87 -12.51 -12.28
CA PRO A 314 1.46 -11.50 -13.24
C PRO A 314 1.58 -10.11 -12.60
N VAL A 315 2.04 -9.14 -13.36
CA VAL A 315 1.92 -7.72 -12.97
C VAL A 315 0.47 -7.33 -13.28
N GLU A 316 -0.41 -7.49 -12.30
CA GLU A 316 -1.82 -7.12 -12.45
C GLU A 316 -1.96 -5.59 -12.51
N MET A 317 -2.93 -5.13 -13.30
CA MET A 317 -3.43 -3.77 -13.13
C MET A 317 -4.02 -3.68 -11.72
N ALA A 318 -3.65 -2.65 -10.96
CA ALA A 318 -4.29 -2.38 -9.68
C ALA A 318 -5.80 -2.28 -9.89
N ARG A 319 -6.54 -3.06 -9.12
CA ARG A 319 -7.99 -2.88 -9.00
C ARG A 319 -8.28 -1.67 -8.15
#